data_cbf4b2ceb1b2c25cdd9dfd442ad4b5c6
#
_entry.id   cbf4b2ceb1b2c25cdd9dfd442ad4b5c6
#
_cell.length_a   1.000
_cell.length_b   1.000
_cell.length_c   1.000
_cell.angle_alpha   90.00
_cell.angle_beta   90.00
_cell.angle_gamma   90.00
#
_symmetry.space_group_name_H-M   'P 1'
#
loop_
_entity.id
_entity.type
_entity.pdbx_description
1 polymer ?
#
loop_
_entity_poly.entity_id
_entity_poly.type
_entity_poly.pdbx_seq_one_letter_code
_entity_poly.pdbx_strand_id
1 'polypeptide(L)'
;MRPSLLLLGAMNADYVQQRRRLRDEKLMTTILTTLRGGGSVLVCTDTAGRVLELAHMLDQLWRNKDSGLVAYSLLLLSNVSYNVVEFAKSQIEWMSDKLTRAFEGARSNPFALRHLHLCHSVVEVTRTPGPKVVLASFPDLETGFARDLFLQWAPHAQNSIVLTARTSPGTLARDLIDKGGDRTIELLVQKRVRLEGAELEEFMQQQRSKLNNSVKEEAGGISSDSESDGELEMWVVTGRHDIPVRSDSRPSGCFKTNKRHHAMYPCHEERARADDYGEIIRPEDYRLAEVTDADGEVRDVPPAPPQKIEPEEEITEIPSKCISSMRQIQIRANIQYIELEGRCDGESLLRVVAHAKPRAIVGLRAGSGALNTLSKHCESEGIEKIFLPKRGDTVDATTESHIYQVKLTDGLMSNMSWRSAGDAELAWLCAVVTAPRAREPPQQMELEEAPDDEMMSLEAVTSGGSSAVAPHSASFINSVRLSELRAALAKLGVNSEFSSGALECCNGTIAIRRLENGRVALEGVLSEEYFKVRELLYDQFAIV
;
A
#
# COMPACT_ATOMS: atom_id res chain seq x y z
N MET A 1 -21.56 -16.84 2.34
CA MET A 1 -20.86 -16.85 3.65
C MET A 1 -21.27 -15.61 4.42
N ARG A 2 -21.56 -15.73 5.70
CA ARG A 2 -21.90 -14.60 6.57
C ARG A 2 -20.62 -14.17 7.32
N PRO A 3 -20.00 -13.01 7.02
CA PRO A 3 -18.76 -12.61 7.70
C PRO A 3 -19.02 -12.28 9.17
N SER A 4 -18.04 -12.57 10.02
CA SER A 4 -18.13 -12.26 11.45
C SER A 4 -18.05 -10.76 11.70
N LEU A 5 -17.21 -10.06 10.93
CA LEU A 5 -17.02 -8.62 11.00
C LEU A 5 -16.90 -8.04 9.60
N LEU A 6 -17.57 -6.92 9.35
CA LEU A 6 -17.47 -6.13 8.14
C LEU A 6 -16.97 -4.71 8.47
N LEU A 7 -15.81 -4.33 7.96
CA LEU A 7 -15.33 -2.95 8.02
C LEU A 7 -15.77 -2.22 6.76
N LEU A 8 -16.50 -1.12 6.89
CA LEU A 8 -17.12 -0.43 5.78
C LEU A 8 -16.84 1.08 5.81
N GLY A 9 -16.34 1.61 4.69
CA GLY A 9 -16.32 3.05 4.47
C GLY A 9 -17.71 3.56 4.11
N ALA A 10 -18.38 4.24 5.03
CA ALA A 10 -19.78 4.63 4.88
C ALA A 10 -19.98 6.05 4.30
N MET A 11 -18.95 6.66 3.73
CA MET A 11 -18.98 8.05 3.24
C MET A 11 -20.12 8.33 2.24
N ASN A 12 -20.49 7.34 1.45
CA ASN A 12 -21.52 7.47 0.40
C ASN A 12 -22.85 6.81 0.79
N ALA A 13 -23.11 6.48 2.06
CA ALA A 13 -24.33 5.79 2.46
C ALA A 13 -25.62 6.61 2.22
N ASP A 14 -25.54 7.93 2.22
CA ASP A 14 -26.64 8.88 1.91
C ASP A 14 -26.53 9.48 0.50
N TYR A 15 -25.56 9.06 -0.28
CA TYR A 15 -25.30 9.63 -1.61
C TYR A 15 -26.09 8.91 -2.70
N VAL A 16 -26.81 9.70 -3.52
CA VAL A 16 -27.53 9.19 -4.71
C VAL A 16 -26.78 9.58 -5.96
N GLN A 17 -26.27 8.58 -6.68
CA GLN A 17 -25.52 8.81 -7.91
C GLN A 17 -26.46 8.96 -9.11
N GLN A 18 -26.22 9.98 -9.92
CA GLN A 18 -26.92 10.13 -11.20
C GLN A 18 -26.58 8.97 -12.14
N ARG A 19 -27.53 8.60 -13.02
CA ARG A 19 -27.30 7.56 -14.02
C ARG A 19 -26.11 7.90 -14.92
N ARG A 20 -25.26 6.91 -15.20
CA ARG A 20 -24.05 7.09 -16.01
C ARG A 20 -24.30 7.82 -17.31
N ARG A 21 -25.34 7.43 -18.05
CA ARG A 21 -25.69 8.06 -19.33
C ARG A 21 -25.93 9.57 -19.20
N LEU A 22 -26.62 10.00 -18.17
CA LEU A 22 -26.89 11.42 -17.95
C LEU A 22 -25.62 12.22 -17.61
N ARG A 23 -24.70 11.59 -16.88
CA ARG A 23 -23.40 12.21 -16.55
C ARG A 23 -22.51 12.36 -17.78
N ASP A 24 -22.43 11.30 -18.60
CA ASP A 24 -21.67 11.29 -19.83
C ASP A 24 -22.25 12.31 -20.83
N GLU A 25 -23.58 12.38 -20.95
CA GLU A 25 -24.29 13.36 -21.78
C GLU A 25 -24.05 14.80 -21.30
N LYS A 26 -24.11 15.05 -19.99
CA LYS A 26 -23.81 16.37 -19.41
C LYS A 26 -22.37 16.79 -19.71
N LEU A 27 -21.40 15.87 -19.54
CA LEU A 27 -20.01 16.14 -19.86
C LEU A 27 -19.83 16.51 -21.34
N MET A 28 -20.40 15.72 -22.22
CA MET A 28 -20.33 15.92 -23.67
C MET A 28 -20.97 17.25 -24.09
N THR A 29 -22.14 17.53 -23.57
CA THR A 29 -22.84 18.80 -23.85
C THR A 29 -22.01 19.98 -23.40
N THR A 30 -21.42 19.93 -22.19
CA THR A 30 -20.56 21.00 -21.69
C THR A 30 -19.33 21.17 -22.58
N ILE A 31 -18.68 20.09 -23.00
CA ILE A 31 -17.52 20.16 -23.91
C ILE A 31 -17.92 20.79 -25.25
N LEU A 32 -18.97 20.27 -25.90
CA LEU A 32 -19.39 20.73 -27.21
C LEU A 32 -19.84 22.19 -27.23
N THR A 33 -20.64 22.60 -26.25
CA THR A 33 -21.12 24.00 -26.16
C THR A 33 -19.96 24.95 -25.95
N THR A 34 -19.01 24.61 -25.10
CA THR A 34 -17.85 25.45 -24.80
C THR A 34 -16.91 25.56 -26.01
N LEU A 35 -16.57 24.44 -26.64
CA LEU A 35 -15.67 24.44 -27.82
C LEU A 35 -16.29 25.19 -29.00
N ARG A 36 -17.58 25.01 -29.27
CA ARG A 36 -18.31 25.76 -30.32
C ARG A 36 -18.41 27.26 -29.99
N GLY A 37 -18.43 27.63 -28.72
CA GLY A 37 -18.35 29.00 -28.26
C GLY A 37 -16.95 29.61 -28.31
N GLY A 38 -15.95 28.90 -28.81
CA GLY A 38 -14.57 29.36 -28.91
C GLY A 38 -13.79 29.29 -27.59
N GLY A 39 -14.36 28.69 -26.55
CA GLY A 39 -13.73 28.51 -25.23
C GLY A 39 -13.02 27.19 -25.08
N SER A 40 -12.17 27.08 -24.07
CA SER A 40 -11.49 25.85 -23.69
C SER A 40 -12.11 25.21 -22.46
N VAL A 41 -11.96 23.89 -22.34
CA VAL A 41 -12.52 23.11 -21.22
C VAL A 41 -11.39 22.54 -20.37
N LEU A 42 -11.41 22.85 -19.07
CA LEU A 42 -10.54 22.22 -18.08
C LEU A 42 -11.35 21.14 -17.35
N VAL A 43 -10.87 19.91 -17.41
CA VAL A 43 -11.44 18.78 -16.66
C VAL A 43 -10.48 18.42 -15.54
N CYS A 44 -10.87 18.73 -14.30
CA CYS A 44 -10.09 18.46 -13.10
C CYS A 44 -10.28 17.00 -12.69
N THR A 45 -9.22 16.20 -12.74
CA THR A 45 -9.27 14.76 -12.50
C THR A 45 -8.07 14.30 -11.68
N ASP A 46 -8.04 13.02 -11.32
CA ASP A 46 -6.90 12.39 -10.67
C ASP A 46 -5.72 12.20 -11.65
N THR A 47 -4.62 11.63 -11.14
CA THR A 47 -3.39 11.46 -11.91
C THR A 47 -3.34 10.13 -12.67
N ALA A 48 -3.95 9.06 -12.15
CA ALA A 48 -3.74 7.72 -12.68
C ALA A 48 -4.99 6.81 -12.69
N GLY A 49 -6.04 7.15 -11.97
CA GLY A 49 -7.23 6.31 -11.86
C GLY A 49 -8.30 6.65 -12.89
N ARG A 50 -9.21 7.52 -12.51
CA ARG A 50 -10.34 7.94 -13.34
C ARG A 50 -9.92 8.64 -14.63
N VAL A 51 -8.79 9.31 -14.62
CA VAL A 51 -8.23 9.96 -15.82
C VAL A 51 -8.09 9.00 -17.00
N LEU A 52 -7.69 7.75 -16.77
CA LEU A 52 -7.55 6.75 -17.83
C LEU A 52 -8.90 6.37 -18.46
N GLU A 53 -9.95 6.24 -17.64
CA GLU A 53 -11.29 5.96 -18.16
C GLU A 53 -11.84 7.15 -18.96
N LEU A 54 -11.65 8.37 -18.47
CA LEU A 54 -12.04 9.59 -19.17
C LEU A 54 -11.25 9.77 -20.46
N ALA A 55 -9.95 9.57 -20.44
CA ALA A 55 -9.08 9.64 -21.61
C ALA A 55 -9.51 8.64 -22.70
N HIS A 56 -9.77 7.39 -22.29
CA HIS A 56 -10.26 6.37 -23.21
C HIS A 56 -11.64 6.72 -23.80
N MET A 57 -12.59 7.16 -22.97
CA MET A 57 -13.92 7.57 -23.39
C MET A 57 -13.84 8.75 -24.37
N LEU A 58 -13.07 9.78 -24.04
CA LEU A 58 -12.92 10.97 -24.88
C LEU A 58 -12.21 10.64 -26.19
N ASP A 59 -11.13 9.85 -26.17
CA ASP A 59 -10.44 9.43 -27.39
C ASP A 59 -11.38 8.68 -28.35
N GLN A 60 -12.27 7.83 -27.82
CA GLN A 60 -13.30 7.17 -28.63
C GLN A 60 -14.28 8.16 -29.27
N LEU A 61 -14.66 9.23 -28.54
CA LEU A 61 -15.53 10.26 -29.05
C LEU A 61 -14.85 11.11 -30.13
N TRP A 62 -13.55 11.38 -29.99
CA TRP A 62 -12.75 12.06 -31.01
C TRP A 62 -12.57 11.20 -32.28
N ARG A 63 -12.58 9.88 -32.17
CA ARG A 63 -12.56 8.97 -33.33
C ARG A 63 -13.82 9.07 -34.19
N ASN A 64 -14.96 9.45 -33.61
CA ASN A 64 -16.20 9.62 -34.33
C ASN A 64 -16.18 10.92 -35.17
N LYS A 65 -16.04 10.80 -36.47
CA LYS A 65 -15.98 11.96 -37.37
C LYS A 65 -17.25 12.82 -37.36
N ASP A 66 -18.40 12.19 -37.13
CA ASP A 66 -19.69 12.88 -37.10
C ASP A 66 -19.85 13.82 -35.92
N SER A 67 -19.03 13.64 -34.87
CA SER A 67 -19.04 14.52 -33.69
C SER A 67 -18.50 15.92 -33.97
N GLY A 68 -17.67 16.09 -34.99
CA GLY A 68 -16.95 17.32 -35.30
C GLY A 68 -15.86 17.67 -34.29
N LEU A 69 -15.55 16.81 -33.34
CA LEU A 69 -14.56 17.03 -32.29
C LEU A 69 -13.10 16.92 -32.78
N VAL A 70 -12.87 16.28 -33.91
CA VAL A 70 -11.54 16.10 -34.50
C VAL A 70 -10.80 17.42 -34.75
N ALA A 71 -11.55 18.51 -34.93
CA ALA A 71 -10.98 19.85 -35.13
C ALA A 71 -10.35 20.46 -33.87
N TYR A 72 -10.63 19.90 -32.70
CA TYR A 72 -10.22 20.43 -31.40
C TYR A 72 -9.17 19.52 -30.76
N SER A 73 -8.21 20.13 -30.06
CA SER A 73 -7.16 19.37 -29.38
C SER A 73 -7.64 18.81 -28.05
N LEU A 74 -7.34 17.51 -27.81
CA LEU A 74 -7.54 16.83 -26.54
C LEU A 74 -6.18 16.59 -25.89
N LEU A 75 -5.99 17.12 -24.67
CA LEU A 75 -4.70 17.11 -23.97
C LEU A 75 -4.82 16.45 -22.59
N LEU A 76 -3.79 15.70 -22.20
CA LEU A 76 -3.60 15.22 -20.84
C LEU A 76 -2.36 15.87 -20.25
N LEU A 77 -2.53 16.69 -19.22
CA LEU A 77 -1.47 17.42 -18.56
C LEU A 77 -1.15 16.82 -17.19
N SER A 78 -0.03 16.14 -17.11
CA SER A 78 0.52 15.58 -15.87
C SER A 78 2.02 15.34 -16.02
N ASN A 79 2.78 15.47 -14.94
CA ASN A 79 4.22 15.14 -14.94
C ASN A 79 4.48 13.68 -15.30
N VAL A 80 3.53 12.80 -15.05
CA VAL A 80 3.62 11.35 -15.26
C VAL A 80 2.68 10.84 -16.35
N SER A 81 2.16 11.72 -17.21
CA SER A 81 1.15 11.37 -18.22
C SER A 81 1.58 10.23 -19.13
N TYR A 82 2.82 10.26 -19.61
CA TYR A 82 3.38 9.22 -20.47
C TYR A 82 3.44 7.87 -19.72
N ASN A 83 4.02 7.87 -18.52
CA ASN A 83 4.20 6.66 -17.73
C ASN A 83 2.86 5.99 -17.40
N VAL A 84 1.86 6.78 -17.00
CA VAL A 84 0.52 6.27 -16.66
C VAL A 84 -0.14 5.60 -17.86
N VAL A 85 -0.04 6.19 -19.05
CA VAL A 85 -0.61 5.61 -20.28
C VAL A 85 0.15 4.36 -20.70
N GLU A 86 1.49 4.35 -20.66
CA GLU A 86 2.30 3.18 -21.02
C GLU A 86 2.06 2.01 -20.04
N PHE A 87 1.95 2.28 -18.74
CA PHE A 87 1.56 1.24 -17.80
C PHE A 87 0.15 0.69 -18.07
N ALA A 88 -0.81 1.56 -18.38
CA ALA A 88 -2.15 1.11 -18.73
C ALA A 88 -2.13 0.19 -19.97
N LYS A 89 -1.28 0.49 -20.96
CA LYS A 89 -1.08 -0.38 -22.14
C LYS A 89 -0.50 -1.74 -21.79
N SER A 90 0.43 -1.79 -20.82
CA SER A 90 1.09 -3.04 -20.43
C SER A 90 0.23 -3.93 -19.52
N GLN A 91 -0.73 -3.34 -18.80
CA GLN A 91 -1.54 -4.05 -17.80
C GLN A 91 -2.96 -4.39 -18.26
N ILE A 92 -3.17 -4.58 -19.55
CA ILE A 92 -4.50 -4.90 -20.10
C ILE A 92 -5.08 -6.20 -19.53
N GLU A 93 -4.24 -7.19 -19.26
CA GLU A 93 -4.65 -8.49 -18.72
C GLU A 93 -5.32 -8.37 -17.34
N TRP A 94 -5.03 -7.31 -16.59
CA TRP A 94 -5.61 -7.02 -15.27
C TRP A 94 -6.89 -6.20 -15.34
N MET A 95 -7.33 -5.85 -16.54
CA MET A 95 -8.51 -5.01 -16.74
C MET A 95 -9.77 -5.86 -16.92
N SER A 96 -10.91 -5.20 -17.18
CA SER A 96 -12.17 -5.90 -17.37
C SER A 96 -12.15 -6.81 -18.60
N ASP A 97 -12.85 -7.95 -18.52
CA ASP A 97 -13.00 -8.90 -19.63
C ASP A 97 -13.44 -8.25 -20.95
N LYS A 98 -14.20 -7.16 -20.85
CA LYS A 98 -14.65 -6.41 -22.03
C LYS A 98 -13.48 -5.76 -22.77
N LEU A 99 -12.53 -5.17 -22.04
CA LEU A 99 -11.33 -4.56 -22.61
C LEU A 99 -10.37 -5.63 -23.14
N THR A 100 -10.18 -6.71 -22.40
CA THR A 100 -9.34 -7.83 -22.79
C THR A 100 -9.84 -8.48 -24.08
N ARG A 101 -11.15 -8.78 -24.18
CA ARG A 101 -11.76 -9.31 -25.40
C ARG A 101 -11.68 -8.34 -26.59
N ALA A 102 -11.82 -7.04 -26.34
CA ALA A 102 -11.66 -6.04 -27.39
C ALA A 102 -10.21 -5.99 -27.91
N PHE A 103 -9.23 -6.16 -27.02
CA PHE A 103 -7.82 -6.27 -27.39
C PHE A 103 -7.53 -7.54 -28.20
N GLU A 104 -8.00 -8.69 -27.74
CA GLU A 104 -7.83 -9.98 -28.44
C GLU A 104 -8.48 -9.97 -29.83
N GLY A 105 -9.70 -9.44 -29.96
CA GLY A 105 -10.44 -9.38 -31.21
C GLY A 105 -9.88 -8.39 -32.23
N ALA A 106 -9.56 -7.17 -31.79
CA ALA A 106 -9.10 -6.09 -32.67
C ALA A 106 -7.57 -6.04 -32.82
N ARG A 107 -6.81 -6.77 -32.01
CA ARG A 107 -5.34 -6.67 -31.87
C ARG A 107 -4.84 -5.23 -31.73
N SER A 108 -5.70 -4.36 -31.20
CA SER A 108 -5.44 -2.95 -31.00
C SER A 108 -5.59 -2.63 -29.52
N ASN A 109 -4.54 -2.07 -28.93
CA ASN A 109 -4.55 -1.71 -27.52
C ASN A 109 -5.59 -0.60 -27.24
N PRO A 110 -6.55 -0.79 -26.32
CA PRO A 110 -7.55 0.23 -25.98
C PRO A 110 -6.96 1.57 -25.52
N PHE A 111 -5.77 1.54 -24.93
CA PHE A 111 -5.03 2.72 -24.48
C PHE A 111 -4.03 3.27 -25.50
N ALA A 112 -4.03 2.77 -26.74
CA ALA A 112 -3.40 3.44 -27.87
C ALA A 112 -4.22 4.67 -28.27
N LEU A 113 -4.17 5.71 -27.43
CA LEU A 113 -4.94 6.94 -27.55
C LEU A 113 -4.37 7.78 -28.70
N ARG A 114 -5.09 7.87 -29.82
CA ARG A 114 -4.60 8.50 -31.05
C ARG A 114 -4.84 10.00 -31.09
N HIS A 115 -5.88 10.47 -30.44
CA HIS A 115 -6.30 11.88 -30.44
C HIS A 115 -5.90 12.60 -29.16
N LEU A 116 -5.42 11.87 -28.14
CA LEU A 116 -4.95 12.44 -26.89
C LEU A 116 -3.46 12.80 -26.98
N HIS A 117 -3.15 14.07 -26.81
CA HIS A 117 -1.78 14.55 -26.71
C HIS A 117 -1.34 14.61 -25.25
N LEU A 118 -0.20 13.99 -24.94
CA LEU A 118 0.38 13.96 -23.61
C LEU A 118 1.28 15.20 -23.43
N CYS A 119 1.02 15.99 -22.38
CA CYS A 119 1.76 17.19 -22.03
C CYS A 119 2.35 17.05 -20.62
N HIS A 120 3.57 17.55 -20.45
CA HIS A 120 4.29 17.53 -19.17
C HIS A 120 4.40 18.91 -18.52
N SER A 121 4.06 19.96 -19.26
CA SER A 121 4.15 21.34 -18.78
C SER A 121 2.99 22.19 -19.26
N VAL A 122 2.67 23.24 -18.48
CA VAL A 122 1.68 24.25 -18.88
C VAL A 122 2.10 25.00 -20.16
N VAL A 123 3.41 25.10 -20.41
CA VAL A 123 3.95 25.75 -21.61
C VAL A 123 3.54 24.98 -22.88
N GLU A 124 3.61 23.65 -22.86
CA GLU A 124 3.16 22.80 -23.98
C GLU A 124 1.67 22.99 -24.25
N VAL A 125 0.85 23.03 -23.19
CA VAL A 125 -0.59 23.34 -23.32
C VAL A 125 -0.81 24.70 -23.94
N THR A 126 -0.04 25.71 -23.56
CA THR A 126 -0.18 27.07 -24.09
C THR A 126 0.22 27.15 -25.58
N ARG A 127 1.21 26.38 -26.03
CA ARG A 127 1.64 26.32 -27.44
C ARG A 127 0.61 25.66 -28.35
N THR A 128 -0.21 24.76 -27.81
CA THR A 128 -1.27 24.13 -28.59
C THR A 128 -2.38 25.13 -28.88
N PRO A 129 -2.84 25.26 -30.14
CA PRO A 129 -3.89 26.22 -30.49
C PRO A 129 -5.20 25.89 -29.76
N GLY A 130 -5.98 26.92 -29.42
CA GLY A 130 -7.34 26.80 -28.90
C GLY A 130 -8.38 26.79 -29.98
N PRO A 131 -9.64 26.40 -29.69
CA PRO A 131 -10.16 25.81 -28.44
C PRO A 131 -9.67 24.38 -28.18
N LYS A 132 -9.57 24.00 -26.91
CA LYS A 132 -9.02 22.70 -26.51
C LYS A 132 -9.66 22.16 -25.23
N VAL A 133 -9.56 20.84 -25.04
CA VAL A 133 -9.96 20.15 -23.80
C VAL A 133 -8.71 19.67 -23.10
N VAL A 134 -8.55 20.01 -21.83
CA VAL A 134 -7.40 19.61 -21.03
C VAL A 134 -7.85 18.83 -19.81
N LEU A 135 -7.39 17.59 -19.70
CA LEU A 135 -7.47 16.79 -18.47
C LEU A 135 -6.26 17.13 -17.62
N ALA A 136 -6.47 17.61 -16.39
CA ALA A 136 -5.36 17.98 -15.51
C ALA A 136 -5.62 17.59 -14.05
N SER A 137 -4.56 17.28 -13.31
CA SER A 137 -4.57 16.98 -11.89
C SER A 137 -4.17 18.22 -11.07
N PHE A 138 -4.69 18.42 -9.86
CA PHE A 138 -5.54 17.55 -9.06
C PHE A 138 -7.00 18.05 -9.03
N PRO A 139 -7.95 17.16 -8.65
CA PRO A 139 -9.38 17.50 -8.68
C PRO A 139 -9.82 18.50 -7.61
N ASP A 140 -9.04 18.69 -6.54
CA ASP A 140 -9.31 19.60 -5.43
C ASP A 140 -8.95 21.06 -5.72
N LEU A 141 -8.20 21.33 -6.78
CA LEU A 141 -7.69 22.65 -7.18
C LEU A 141 -6.79 23.32 -6.12
N GLU A 142 -6.24 22.55 -5.15
CA GLU A 142 -5.34 23.11 -4.14
C GLU A 142 -3.91 23.22 -4.66
N THR A 143 -3.49 22.26 -5.46
CA THR A 143 -2.15 22.18 -6.04
C THR A 143 -2.19 21.64 -7.47
N GLY A 144 -1.03 21.65 -8.15
CA GLY A 144 -0.85 21.02 -9.44
C GLY A 144 -1.33 21.83 -10.63
N PHE A 145 -1.25 21.23 -11.79
CA PHE A 145 -1.54 21.89 -13.06
C PHE A 145 -3.00 22.33 -13.23
N ALA A 146 -3.94 21.62 -12.61
CA ALA A 146 -5.35 22.03 -12.65
C ALA A 146 -5.55 23.38 -11.97
N ARG A 147 -4.83 23.64 -10.85
CA ARG A 147 -4.83 24.96 -10.20
C ARG A 147 -4.21 26.05 -11.07
N ASP A 148 -3.08 25.74 -11.71
CA ASP A 148 -2.39 26.71 -12.58
C ASP A 148 -3.27 27.12 -13.78
N LEU A 149 -3.93 26.15 -14.42
CA LEU A 149 -4.86 26.41 -15.50
C LEU A 149 -6.15 27.09 -15.00
N PHE A 150 -6.65 26.75 -13.82
CA PHE A 150 -7.78 27.42 -13.20
C PHE A 150 -7.50 28.92 -13.01
N LEU A 151 -6.35 29.28 -12.47
CA LEU A 151 -5.94 30.68 -12.28
C LEU A 151 -5.90 31.47 -13.59
N GLN A 152 -5.56 30.82 -14.70
CA GLN A 152 -5.51 31.44 -16.02
C GLN A 152 -6.88 31.50 -16.71
N TRP A 153 -7.71 30.48 -16.58
CA TRP A 153 -8.94 30.33 -17.36
C TRP A 153 -10.21 30.77 -16.65
N ALA A 154 -10.22 30.80 -15.32
CA ALA A 154 -11.37 31.23 -14.53
C ALA A 154 -11.88 32.66 -14.82
N PRO A 155 -11.02 33.66 -15.17
CA PRO A 155 -11.51 35.00 -15.51
C PRO A 155 -12.25 35.09 -16.83
N HIS A 156 -12.14 34.09 -17.71
CA HIS A 156 -12.69 34.12 -19.07
C HIS A 156 -14.03 33.40 -19.15
N ALA A 157 -15.11 34.14 -19.43
CA ALA A 157 -16.48 33.62 -19.48
C ALA A 157 -16.72 32.55 -20.57
N GLN A 158 -15.90 32.52 -21.62
CA GLN A 158 -16.00 31.54 -22.71
C GLN A 158 -15.51 30.13 -22.29
N ASN A 159 -14.72 30.03 -21.22
CA ASN A 159 -14.17 28.75 -20.76
C ASN A 159 -15.12 28.02 -19.82
N SER A 160 -14.95 26.71 -19.76
CA SER A 160 -15.65 25.87 -18.79
C SER A 160 -14.68 25.07 -17.93
N ILE A 161 -15.00 24.90 -16.66
CA ILE A 161 -14.24 24.13 -15.69
C ILE A 161 -15.14 23.03 -15.16
N VAL A 162 -14.75 21.79 -15.40
CA VAL A 162 -15.48 20.59 -14.99
C VAL A 162 -14.78 19.97 -13.80
N LEU A 163 -15.48 19.94 -12.66
CA LEU A 163 -15.04 19.29 -11.43
C LEU A 163 -15.60 17.87 -11.42
N THR A 164 -14.73 16.86 -11.38
CA THR A 164 -15.13 15.45 -11.53
C THR A 164 -15.26 14.70 -10.21
N ALA A 165 -14.78 15.28 -9.12
CA ALA A 165 -14.71 14.65 -7.82
C ALA A 165 -15.41 15.47 -6.74
N ARG A 166 -16.01 14.79 -5.78
CA ARG A 166 -16.54 15.37 -4.54
C ARG A 166 -15.39 15.53 -3.55
N THR A 167 -14.72 16.66 -3.61
CA THR A 167 -13.55 16.95 -2.79
C THR A 167 -13.88 17.19 -1.32
N SER A 168 -12.85 17.19 -0.47
CA SER A 168 -13.01 17.39 0.97
C SER A 168 -13.46 18.82 1.31
N PRO A 169 -14.21 19.02 2.42
CA PRO A 169 -14.53 20.33 2.93
C PRO A 169 -13.27 21.18 3.16
N GLY A 170 -13.34 22.46 2.81
CA GLY A 170 -12.21 23.39 2.94
C GLY A 170 -11.31 23.49 1.71
N THR A 171 -11.50 22.65 0.69
CA THR A 171 -10.79 22.77 -0.59
C THR A 171 -11.46 23.76 -1.52
N LEU A 172 -10.69 24.37 -2.43
CA LEU A 172 -11.20 25.32 -3.41
C LEU A 172 -12.29 24.70 -4.30
N ALA A 173 -12.07 23.49 -4.80
CA ALA A 173 -13.06 22.81 -5.64
C ALA A 173 -14.38 22.56 -4.88
N ARG A 174 -14.31 22.20 -3.60
CA ARG A 174 -15.49 22.02 -2.76
C ARG A 174 -16.25 23.33 -2.57
N ASP A 175 -15.55 24.41 -2.31
CA ASP A 175 -16.14 25.74 -2.18
C ASP A 175 -16.82 26.20 -3.48
N LEU A 176 -16.25 25.84 -4.64
CA LEU A 176 -16.85 26.09 -5.96
C LEU A 176 -18.09 25.23 -6.22
N ILE A 177 -18.12 23.99 -5.75
CA ILE A 177 -19.28 23.11 -5.87
C ILE A 177 -20.44 23.62 -5.02
N ASP A 178 -20.16 24.02 -3.78
CA ASP A 178 -21.20 24.42 -2.82
C ASP A 178 -21.74 25.81 -3.08
N LYS A 179 -20.91 26.77 -3.46
CA LYS A 179 -21.28 28.19 -3.63
C LYS A 179 -21.39 28.65 -5.09
N GLY A 180 -21.01 27.81 -6.04
CA GLY A 180 -20.98 28.14 -7.46
C GLY A 180 -19.85 29.07 -7.89
N GLY A 181 -19.84 29.40 -9.19
CA GLY A 181 -18.95 30.41 -9.79
C GLY A 181 -19.50 31.82 -9.67
N ASP A 182 -19.13 32.70 -10.59
CA ASP A 182 -19.58 34.11 -10.72
C ASP A 182 -19.36 34.95 -9.46
N ARG A 183 -18.20 34.84 -8.87
CA ARG A 183 -17.78 35.60 -7.68
C ARG A 183 -16.29 35.90 -7.71
N THR A 184 -15.87 36.83 -6.90
CA THR A 184 -14.46 37.11 -6.68
C THR A 184 -13.98 36.32 -5.47
N ILE A 185 -12.89 35.59 -5.65
CA ILE A 185 -12.22 34.84 -4.60
C ILE A 185 -10.80 35.33 -4.40
N GLU A 186 -10.33 35.27 -3.18
CA GLU A 186 -8.96 35.58 -2.84
C GLU A 186 -8.17 34.27 -2.63
N LEU A 187 -7.10 34.11 -3.40
CA LEU A 187 -6.31 32.89 -3.40
C LEU A 187 -4.84 33.19 -3.17
N LEU A 188 -4.21 32.35 -2.37
CA LEU A 188 -2.77 32.31 -2.22
C LEU A 188 -2.17 31.63 -3.45
N VAL A 189 -1.45 32.40 -4.29
CA VAL A 189 -0.77 31.91 -5.47
C VAL A 189 0.70 31.78 -5.16
N GLN A 190 1.23 30.57 -5.33
CA GLN A 190 2.65 30.27 -5.15
C GLN A 190 3.29 30.07 -6.52
N LYS A 191 4.35 30.79 -6.78
CA LYS A 191 5.12 30.67 -8.03
C LYS A 191 6.58 30.40 -7.74
N ARG A 192 7.14 29.39 -8.37
CA ARG A 192 8.57 29.15 -8.36
C ARG A 192 9.26 30.11 -9.33
N VAL A 193 10.19 30.89 -8.81
CA VAL A 193 11.01 31.80 -9.57
C VAL A 193 12.47 31.36 -9.45
N ARG A 194 13.19 31.30 -10.57
CA ARG A 194 14.62 30.97 -10.56
C ARG A 194 15.38 31.99 -9.76
N LEU A 195 16.38 31.55 -9.03
CA LEU A 195 17.31 32.47 -8.35
C LEU A 195 18.23 33.10 -9.39
N GLU A 196 18.38 34.42 -9.31
CA GLU A 196 19.24 35.20 -10.21
C GLU A 196 20.14 36.16 -9.42
N GLY A 197 21.32 36.48 -9.94
CA GLY A 197 22.24 37.43 -9.35
C GLY A 197 22.75 37.06 -7.95
N ALA A 198 22.73 38.00 -7.01
CA ALA A 198 23.29 37.86 -5.68
C ALA A 198 22.66 36.68 -4.86
N GLU A 199 21.36 36.45 -5.01
CA GLU A 199 20.66 35.34 -4.31
C GLU A 199 21.14 33.95 -4.78
N LEU A 200 21.50 33.83 -6.07
CA LEU A 200 22.09 32.61 -6.62
C LEU A 200 23.51 32.38 -6.06
N GLU A 201 24.31 33.45 -5.98
CA GLU A 201 25.66 33.37 -5.43
C GLU A 201 25.64 32.99 -3.93
N GLU A 202 24.75 33.59 -3.15
CA GLU A 202 24.57 33.21 -1.73
C GLU A 202 24.16 31.75 -1.57
N PHE A 203 23.25 31.28 -2.39
CA PHE A 203 22.82 29.89 -2.37
C PHE A 203 23.98 28.94 -2.71
N MET A 204 24.77 29.26 -3.74
CA MET A 204 25.94 28.49 -4.13
C MET A 204 27.03 28.48 -3.04
N GLN A 205 27.25 29.60 -2.37
CA GLN A 205 28.16 29.67 -1.23
C GLN A 205 27.70 28.83 -0.05
N GLN A 206 26.39 28.84 0.27
CA GLN A 206 25.82 28.00 1.31
C GLN A 206 25.93 26.50 0.97
N GLN A 207 25.71 26.10 -0.28
CA GLN A 207 25.90 24.71 -0.70
C GLN A 207 27.37 24.29 -0.58
N ARG A 208 28.31 25.11 -1.06
CA ARG A 208 29.76 24.84 -0.93
C ARG A 208 30.20 24.74 0.53
N SER A 209 29.69 25.60 1.42
CA SER A 209 29.99 25.53 2.83
C SER A 209 29.44 24.25 3.51
N LYS A 210 28.24 23.83 3.13
CA LYS A 210 27.66 22.55 3.60
C LYS A 210 28.47 21.35 3.12
N LEU A 211 28.87 21.34 1.86
CA LEU A 211 29.69 20.27 1.28
C LEU A 211 31.07 20.21 1.95
N ASN A 212 31.72 21.37 2.16
CA ASN A 212 33.00 21.43 2.86
C ASN A 212 32.91 21.02 4.34
N ASN A 213 31.78 21.25 5.00
CA ASN A 213 31.58 20.82 6.37
C ASN A 213 31.32 19.30 6.43
N SER A 214 30.56 18.72 5.51
CA SER A 214 30.36 17.27 5.44
C SER A 214 31.67 16.52 5.13
N VAL A 215 32.51 17.06 4.25
CA VAL A 215 33.84 16.48 3.95
C VAL A 215 34.80 16.61 5.14
N LYS A 216 34.68 17.66 5.96
CA LYS A 216 35.47 17.79 7.19
C LYS A 216 35.02 16.85 8.31
N GLU A 217 33.75 16.55 8.40
CA GLU A 217 33.22 15.57 9.36
C GLU A 217 33.62 14.14 8.98
N GLU A 218 33.69 13.79 7.69
CA GLU A 218 34.19 12.48 7.25
C GLU A 218 35.72 12.32 7.43
N ALA A 219 36.49 13.41 7.37
CA ALA A 219 37.94 13.37 7.55
C ALA A 219 38.38 13.44 9.03
N GLY A 220 37.50 13.81 9.95
CA GLY A 220 37.77 13.94 11.40
C GLY A 220 37.44 12.74 12.26
N GLY A 221 36.91 11.67 11.71
CA GLY A 221 36.34 10.54 12.45
C GLY A 221 37.29 9.39 12.78
N ILE A 222 38.49 9.65 13.31
CA ILE A 222 39.28 8.64 14.03
C ILE A 222 39.75 9.25 15.36
N SER A 223 38.93 9.17 16.39
CA SER A 223 39.35 8.91 17.78
C SER A 223 38.17 8.97 18.77
N SER A 224 38.05 7.86 19.50
CA SER A 224 37.67 7.67 20.91
C SER A 224 36.27 8.09 21.37
N ASP A 225 35.59 7.04 21.79
CA ASP A 225 34.73 6.93 23.01
C ASP A 225 34.20 8.22 23.61
N SER A 226 32.93 8.51 23.37
CA SER A 226 32.03 8.97 24.43
C SER A 226 30.59 8.66 24.05
N GLU A 227 29.98 7.82 24.88
CA GLU A 227 28.55 7.59 24.92
C GLU A 227 27.84 8.91 25.19
N SER A 228 27.10 9.42 24.19
CA SER A 228 26.00 10.34 24.45
C SER A 228 24.90 10.08 23.41
N ASP A 229 23.75 9.67 23.95
CA ASP A 229 22.49 9.54 23.25
C ASP A 229 22.12 10.87 22.57
N GLY A 230 22.43 10.96 21.30
CA GLY A 230 21.98 12.01 20.40
C GLY A 230 21.67 11.35 19.06
N GLU A 231 20.40 11.04 18.80
CA GLU A 231 19.91 10.55 17.52
C GLU A 231 20.18 11.59 16.43
N LEU A 232 21.35 11.55 15.82
CA LEU A 232 21.62 12.24 14.56
C LEU A 232 21.00 11.41 13.43
N GLU A 233 19.76 11.79 13.08
CA GLU A 233 19.09 11.31 11.86
C GLU A 233 19.92 11.71 10.64
N MET A 234 20.74 10.80 10.14
CA MET A 234 21.46 10.99 8.88
C MET A 234 20.47 10.75 7.73
N TRP A 235 19.97 11.84 7.18
CA TRP A 235 19.17 11.83 5.95
C TRP A 235 20.10 11.58 4.76
N VAL A 236 20.18 10.35 4.30
CA VAL A 236 20.80 10.05 3.00
C VAL A 236 19.76 10.38 1.94
N VAL A 237 19.86 11.54 1.33
CA VAL A 237 19.07 11.91 0.15
C VAL A 237 19.72 11.25 -1.05
N THR A 238 19.22 10.09 -1.44
CA THR A 238 19.79 9.29 -2.53
C THR A 238 19.20 9.59 -3.91
N GLY A 239 18.16 10.42 -3.99
CA GLY A 239 17.57 10.78 -5.28
C GLY A 239 16.44 11.79 -5.16
N ARG A 240 16.13 12.43 -6.28
CA ARG A 240 15.17 13.56 -6.35
C ARG A 240 13.71 13.14 -6.20
N HIS A 241 13.42 11.88 -6.44
CA HIS A 241 12.08 11.29 -6.44
C HIS A 241 11.91 10.17 -5.41
N ASP A 242 12.93 9.91 -4.61
CA ASP A 242 12.89 8.86 -3.62
C ASP A 242 12.19 9.35 -2.36
N ILE A 243 11.22 8.58 -1.89
CA ILE A 243 10.62 8.79 -0.58
C ILE A 243 11.47 8.00 0.42
N PRO A 244 12.20 8.67 1.34
CA PRO A 244 12.96 7.96 2.34
C PRO A 244 12.00 7.18 3.25
N VAL A 245 12.10 5.86 3.23
CA VAL A 245 11.36 5.00 4.14
C VAL A 245 12.23 4.79 5.38
N ARG A 246 11.79 5.29 6.53
CA ARG A 246 12.42 4.98 7.80
C ARG A 246 12.33 3.48 8.04
N SER A 247 13.45 2.79 8.08
CA SER A 247 13.50 1.44 8.59
C SER A 247 13.83 1.51 10.09
N ASP A 248 12.81 1.43 10.93
CA ASP A 248 12.96 1.41 12.40
C ASP A 248 13.59 0.09 12.91
N SER A 249 14.05 -0.76 12.02
CA SER A 249 14.71 -2.00 12.41
C SER A 249 16.21 -1.80 12.53
N ARG A 250 16.70 -1.71 13.75
CA ARG A 250 18.12 -1.93 14.06
C ARG A 250 18.53 -3.27 13.41
N PRO A 251 19.65 -3.34 12.69
CA PRO A 251 20.10 -4.61 12.14
C PRO A 251 20.56 -5.52 13.29
N SER A 252 19.65 -6.37 13.75
CA SER A 252 19.97 -7.44 14.68
C SER A 252 20.17 -8.74 13.86
N GLY A 253 21.39 -9.06 13.54
CA GLY A 253 21.69 -10.32 12.88
C GLY A 253 23.17 -10.43 12.47
N CYS A 254 23.73 -11.64 12.60
CA CYS A 254 25.11 -11.96 12.28
C CYS A 254 25.52 -11.72 10.82
N PHE A 255 24.55 -11.55 9.94
CA PHE A 255 24.81 -11.18 8.55
C PHE A 255 24.32 -9.75 8.33
N LYS A 256 25.24 -8.82 8.11
CA LYS A 256 24.92 -7.48 7.61
C LYS A 256 24.36 -7.64 6.19
N THR A 257 23.06 -7.91 6.08
CA THR A 257 22.37 -7.67 4.83
C THR A 257 22.37 -6.16 4.64
N ASN A 258 23.16 -5.66 3.71
CA ASN A 258 23.00 -4.32 3.19
C ASN A 258 21.57 -4.23 2.66
N LYS A 259 20.64 -3.74 3.50
CA LYS A 259 19.31 -3.40 3.03
C LYS A 259 19.49 -2.23 2.05
N ARG A 260 19.54 -2.53 0.77
CA ARG A 260 19.48 -1.50 -0.26
C ARG A 260 18.12 -0.82 -0.11
N HIS A 261 18.15 0.48 0.10
CA HIS A 261 16.93 1.27 0.03
C HIS A 261 16.42 1.20 -1.40
N HIS A 262 15.24 0.63 -1.58
CA HIS A 262 14.60 0.59 -2.89
C HIS A 262 13.87 1.92 -3.10
N ALA A 263 14.15 2.57 -4.20
CA ALA A 263 13.36 3.71 -4.65
C ALA A 263 11.91 3.26 -4.88
N MET A 264 10.96 4.07 -4.41
CA MET A 264 9.56 3.69 -4.52
C MET A 264 9.07 3.69 -5.98
N TYR A 265 9.62 4.56 -6.83
CA TYR A 265 9.33 4.62 -8.26
C TYR A 265 10.05 5.81 -8.96
N PRO A 266 10.56 5.63 -10.18
CA PRO A 266 10.76 4.36 -10.88
C PRO A 266 11.95 3.58 -10.32
N CYS A 267 11.77 2.28 -10.12
CA CYS A 267 12.84 1.39 -9.71
C CYS A 267 13.44 0.71 -10.95
N HIS A 268 14.66 1.04 -11.28
CA HIS A 268 15.46 0.27 -12.23
C HIS A 268 16.25 -0.76 -11.43
N GLU A 269 15.76 -1.99 -11.36
CA GLU A 269 16.56 -3.11 -10.87
C GLU A 269 17.62 -3.45 -11.93
N GLU A 270 18.85 -3.10 -11.66
CA GLU A 270 19.98 -3.70 -12.36
C GLU A 270 20.06 -5.17 -11.95
N ARG A 271 19.48 -6.04 -12.77
CA ARG A 271 19.63 -7.48 -12.57
C ARG A 271 21.06 -7.84 -12.87
N ALA A 272 21.82 -8.15 -11.83
CA ALA A 272 23.12 -8.76 -11.99
C ALA A 272 22.93 -10.08 -12.78
N ARG A 273 23.54 -10.18 -13.95
CA ARG A 273 23.55 -11.43 -14.71
C ARG A 273 24.54 -12.35 -14.05
N ALA A 274 24.07 -13.51 -13.63
CA ALA A 274 24.92 -14.60 -13.19
C ALA A 274 25.17 -15.55 -14.36
N ASP A 275 26.33 -16.19 -14.37
CA ASP A 275 26.63 -17.28 -15.29
C ASP A 275 25.90 -18.58 -14.87
N ASP A 276 26.09 -19.65 -15.65
CA ASP A 276 25.46 -20.95 -15.40
C ASP A 276 25.92 -21.61 -14.08
N TYR A 277 27.00 -21.10 -13.47
CA TYR A 277 27.53 -21.53 -12.18
C TYR A 277 27.12 -20.65 -11.01
N GLY A 278 26.37 -19.56 -11.27
CA GLY A 278 25.86 -18.62 -10.26
C GLY A 278 26.83 -17.49 -9.90
N GLU A 279 27.93 -17.33 -10.63
CA GLU A 279 28.85 -16.19 -10.45
C GLU A 279 28.29 -14.93 -11.13
N ILE A 280 28.39 -13.78 -10.43
CA ILE A 280 27.92 -12.50 -10.95
C ILE A 280 28.88 -11.98 -12.00
N ILE A 281 28.40 -11.92 -13.25
CA ILE A 281 29.17 -11.37 -14.37
C ILE A 281 29.24 -9.84 -14.22
N ARG A 282 30.42 -9.32 -13.99
CA ARG A 282 30.70 -7.89 -14.03
C ARG A 282 31.25 -7.55 -15.42
N PRO A 283 30.52 -6.77 -16.24
CA PRO A 283 30.99 -6.44 -17.61
C PRO A 283 32.33 -5.73 -17.64
N GLU A 284 32.72 -5.11 -16.53
CA GLU A 284 33.99 -4.38 -16.37
C GLU A 284 35.19 -5.32 -16.34
N ASP A 285 35.02 -6.52 -15.82
CA ASP A 285 36.10 -7.54 -15.72
C ASP A 285 36.44 -8.15 -17.09
N TYR A 286 35.56 -7.96 -18.09
CA TYR A 286 35.68 -8.54 -19.43
C TYR A 286 35.98 -7.50 -20.53
N ARG A 287 36.18 -6.24 -20.16
CA ARG A 287 36.61 -5.21 -21.11
C ARG A 287 38.12 -5.26 -21.26
N LEU A 288 38.59 -5.89 -22.31
CA LEU A 288 39.96 -5.74 -22.78
C LEU A 288 40.10 -4.32 -23.32
N ALA A 289 41.00 -3.52 -22.74
CA ALA A 289 41.38 -2.24 -23.30
C ALA A 289 42.21 -2.50 -24.55
N GLU A 290 41.58 -2.47 -25.72
CA GLU A 290 42.31 -2.50 -26.98
C GLU A 290 42.95 -1.10 -27.18
N VAL A 291 44.21 -1.02 -26.84
CA VAL A 291 45.04 0.15 -27.26
C VAL A 291 45.75 -0.28 -28.55
N THR A 292 45.29 0.20 -29.67
CA THR A 292 45.99 0.11 -30.95
C THR A 292 47.03 1.22 -31.06
N ASP A 293 48.30 0.88 -31.02
CA ASP A 293 49.36 1.83 -31.39
C ASP A 293 49.34 2.10 -32.90
N ALA A 294 49.96 3.21 -33.31
CA ALA A 294 50.00 3.66 -34.70
C ALA A 294 50.60 2.63 -35.69
N ASP A 295 51.20 1.54 -35.22
CA ASP A 295 51.79 0.45 -35.98
C ASP A 295 50.97 -0.86 -35.97
N GLY A 296 49.76 -0.89 -35.37
CA GLY A 296 48.84 -2.01 -35.47
C GLY A 296 49.16 -3.22 -34.60
N GLU A 297 50.10 -3.14 -33.65
CA GLU A 297 50.35 -4.20 -32.69
C GLU A 297 49.51 -4.02 -31.41
N VAL A 298 48.80 -5.08 -31.00
CA VAL A 298 48.00 -5.14 -29.77
C VAL A 298 48.94 -5.46 -28.60
N ARG A 299 49.09 -4.57 -27.65
CA ARG A 299 49.78 -4.81 -26.39
C ARG A 299 48.81 -4.91 -25.24
N ASP A 300 48.90 -6.00 -24.49
CA ASP A 300 48.21 -6.18 -23.20
C ASP A 300 48.78 -5.18 -22.17
N VAL A 301 48.07 -4.12 -21.91
CA VAL A 301 48.41 -3.17 -20.84
C VAL A 301 47.56 -3.51 -19.62
N PRO A 302 48.18 -3.75 -18.44
CA PRO A 302 47.43 -3.99 -17.22
C PRO A 302 46.52 -2.77 -16.93
N PRO A 303 45.27 -2.97 -16.47
CA PRO A 303 44.32 -1.88 -16.25
C PRO A 303 44.92 -0.85 -15.30
N ALA A 304 44.96 0.40 -15.75
CA ALA A 304 45.34 1.53 -14.91
C ALA A 304 44.39 1.58 -13.69
N PRO A 305 44.91 1.92 -12.48
CA PRO A 305 44.08 2.02 -11.31
C PRO A 305 42.94 3.00 -11.60
N PRO A 306 41.70 2.71 -11.14
CA PRO A 306 40.56 3.55 -11.45
C PRO A 306 40.87 4.97 -11.00
N GLN A 307 40.99 5.88 -11.97
CA GLN A 307 40.99 7.32 -11.69
C GLN A 307 39.66 7.58 -11.03
N LYS A 308 39.66 8.06 -9.78
CA LYS A 308 38.49 8.65 -9.16
C LYS A 308 38.02 9.76 -10.09
N ILE A 309 37.04 9.44 -10.93
CA ILE A 309 36.25 10.43 -11.61
C ILE A 309 35.53 11.13 -10.46
N GLU A 310 36.03 12.31 -10.06
CA GLU A 310 35.24 13.19 -9.23
C GLU A 310 33.95 13.40 -10.00
N PRO A 311 32.77 13.12 -9.39
CA PRO A 311 31.51 13.37 -10.06
C PRO A 311 31.49 14.86 -10.38
N GLU A 312 31.63 15.23 -11.65
CA GLU A 312 31.24 16.56 -12.10
C GLU A 312 29.79 16.71 -11.65
N GLU A 313 29.56 17.54 -10.64
CA GLU A 313 28.24 17.94 -10.21
C GLU A 313 27.55 18.62 -11.39
N GLU A 314 26.87 17.82 -12.21
CA GLU A 314 25.91 18.36 -13.17
C GLU A 314 24.84 19.07 -12.35
N ILE A 315 24.97 20.38 -12.24
CA ILE A 315 23.92 21.26 -11.74
C ILE A 315 22.82 21.24 -12.80
N THR A 316 22.03 20.18 -12.78
CA THR A 316 20.99 19.92 -13.79
C THR A 316 19.80 20.86 -13.67
N GLU A 317 19.63 21.59 -12.56
CA GLU A 317 18.58 22.59 -12.41
C GLU A 317 19.04 23.83 -11.65
N ILE A 318 18.69 24.98 -12.22
CA ILE A 318 18.89 26.27 -11.58
C ILE A 318 18.01 26.32 -10.31
N PRO A 319 18.61 26.60 -9.12
CA PRO A 319 17.85 26.68 -7.89
C PRO A 319 16.76 27.73 -7.98
N SER A 320 15.61 27.45 -7.36
CA SER A 320 14.42 28.30 -7.42
C SER A 320 13.84 28.54 -6.03
N LYS A 321 13.31 29.75 -5.81
CA LYS A 321 12.55 30.10 -4.60
C LYS A 321 11.05 30.14 -4.88
N CYS A 322 10.25 29.85 -3.87
CA CYS A 322 8.80 29.96 -3.94
C CYS A 322 8.36 31.34 -3.44
N ILE A 323 7.73 32.13 -4.31
CA ILE A 323 7.13 33.42 -3.97
C ILE A 323 5.62 33.22 -3.79
N SER A 324 5.11 33.59 -2.63
CA SER A 324 3.67 33.53 -2.31
C SER A 324 3.07 34.93 -2.46
N SER A 325 1.95 35.04 -3.17
CA SER A 325 1.22 36.28 -3.34
C SER A 325 -0.29 36.03 -3.24
N MET A 326 -1.02 36.90 -2.55
CA MET A 326 -2.47 36.89 -2.54
C MET A 326 -2.99 37.53 -3.83
N ARG A 327 -3.89 36.84 -4.54
CA ARG A 327 -4.53 37.35 -5.76
C ARG A 327 -6.03 37.27 -5.65
N GLN A 328 -6.71 38.35 -6.03
CA GLN A 328 -8.15 38.36 -6.21
C GLN A 328 -8.48 37.95 -7.64
N ILE A 329 -9.29 36.92 -7.79
CA ILE A 329 -9.70 36.37 -9.08
C ILE A 329 -11.20 36.40 -9.19
N GLN A 330 -11.69 37.10 -10.22
CA GLN A 330 -13.11 37.07 -10.56
C GLN A 330 -13.38 35.84 -11.41
N ILE A 331 -14.17 34.91 -10.93
CA ILE A 331 -14.57 33.72 -11.67
C ILE A 331 -15.72 34.10 -12.61
N ARG A 332 -15.47 33.95 -13.92
CA ARG A 332 -16.48 34.15 -14.98
C ARG A 332 -16.69 32.88 -15.79
N ALA A 333 -15.76 31.94 -15.71
CA ALA A 333 -15.87 30.66 -16.39
C ALA A 333 -17.06 29.85 -15.87
N ASN A 334 -17.68 29.09 -16.76
CA ASN A 334 -18.77 28.18 -16.39
C ASN A 334 -18.24 27.00 -15.57
N ILE A 335 -18.63 26.92 -14.30
CA ILE A 335 -18.22 25.83 -13.42
C ILE A 335 -19.30 24.76 -13.41
N GLN A 336 -18.94 23.53 -13.75
CA GLN A 336 -19.83 22.38 -13.76
C GLN A 336 -19.29 21.28 -12.86
N TYR A 337 -20.13 20.83 -11.95
CA TYR A 337 -19.83 19.62 -11.18
C TYR A 337 -20.49 18.41 -11.83
N ILE A 338 -19.68 17.42 -12.18
CA ILE A 338 -20.12 16.16 -12.77
C ILE A 338 -19.36 15.05 -12.06
N GLU A 339 -20.02 14.34 -11.17
CA GLU A 339 -19.33 13.31 -10.41
C GLU A 339 -18.98 12.10 -11.28
N LEU A 340 -17.68 11.88 -11.45
CA LEU A 340 -17.11 10.80 -12.25
C LEU A 340 -16.13 9.93 -11.44
N GLU A 341 -16.17 9.99 -10.11
CA GLU A 341 -15.24 9.24 -9.25
C GLU A 341 -15.39 7.73 -9.33
N GLY A 342 -16.55 7.23 -9.76
CA GLY A 342 -16.80 5.78 -9.88
C GLY A 342 -16.94 5.04 -8.56
N ARG A 343 -17.23 5.74 -7.49
CA ARG A 343 -17.57 5.16 -6.19
C ARG A 343 -18.99 4.60 -6.25
N CYS A 344 -19.28 3.59 -5.41
CA CYS A 344 -20.64 3.11 -5.26
C CYS A 344 -21.53 4.20 -4.61
N ASP A 345 -22.79 4.27 -4.99
CA ASP A 345 -23.81 5.08 -4.33
C ASP A 345 -24.31 4.39 -3.05
N GLY A 346 -25.13 5.11 -2.29
CA GLY A 346 -25.70 4.62 -1.05
C GLY A 346 -26.55 3.38 -1.26
N GLU A 347 -27.36 3.33 -2.31
CA GLU A 347 -28.20 2.16 -2.59
C GLU A 347 -27.37 0.90 -2.86
N SER A 348 -26.32 0.99 -3.67
CA SER A 348 -25.41 -0.12 -3.94
C SER A 348 -24.68 -0.57 -2.68
N LEU A 349 -24.21 0.37 -1.86
CA LEU A 349 -23.53 0.11 -0.60
C LEU A 349 -24.45 -0.64 0.37
N LEU A 350 -25.67 -0.15 0.57
CA LEU A 350 -26.65 -0.77 1.45
C LEU A 350 -27.09 -2.16 0.95
N ARG A 351 -27.23 -2.35 -0.37
CA ARG A 351 -27.48 -3.68 -0.96
C ARG A 351 -26.36 -4.67 -0.69
N VAL A 352 -25.09 -4.25 -0.75
CA VAL A 352 -23.94 -5.10 -0.43
C VAL A 352 -24.00 -5.52 1.03
N VAL A 353 -24.33 -4.61 1.95
CA VAL A 353 -24.50 -4.93 3.38
C VAL A 353 -25.63 -5.93 3.58
N ALA A 354 -26.80 -5.71 2.97
CA ALA A 354 -27.95 -6.59 3.05
C ALA A 354 -27.66 -7.99 2.47
N HIS A 355 -26.84 -8.08 1.42
CA HIS A 355 -26.43 -9.35 0.83
C HIS A 355 -25.38 -10.09 1.67
N ALA A 356 -24.42 -9.37 2.24
CA ALA A 356 -23.35 -9.94 3.05
C ALA A 356 -23.86 -10.43 4.42
N LYS A 357 -24.87 -9.76 5.00
CA LYS A 357 -25.46 -10.03 6.32
C LYS A 357 -24.40 -10.30 7.40
N PRO A 358 -23.47 -9.37 7.65
CA PRO A 358 -22.42 -9.58 8.63
C PRO A 358 -23.01 -9.76 10.04
N ARG A 359 -22.27 -10.39 10.95
CA ARG A 359 -22.65 -10.48 12.37
C ARG A 359 -22.41 -9.15 13.08
N ALA A 360 -21.33 -8.47 12.73
CA ALA A 360 -20.99 -7.15 13.24
C ALA A 360 -20.51 -6.25 12.09
N ILE A 361 -20.80 -4.97 12.16
CA ILE A 361 -20.37 -3.96 11.18
C ILE A 361 -19.70 -2.77 11.88
N VAL A 362 -18.62 -2.28 11.30
CA VAL A 362 -17.94 -1.06 11.72
C VAL A 362 -18.01 -0.03 10.60
N GLY A 363 -18.76 1.04 10.81
CA GLY A 363 -18.87 2.16 9.86
C GLY A 363 -17.76 3.17 10.08
N LEU A 364 -16.94 3.41 9.04
CA LEU A 364 -15.78 4.27 9.09
C LEU A 364 -15.88 5.42 8.08
N ARG A 365 -15.11 6.50 8.30
CA ARG A 365 -14.87 7.58 7.33
C ARG A 365 -16.13 8.21 6.77
N ALA A 366 -17.12 8.48 7.60
CA ALA A 366 -18.37 9.10 7.15
C ALA A 366 -18.84 10.21 8.11
N GLY A 367 -19.62 11.13 7.58
CA GLY A 367 -20.31 12.11 8.39
C GLY A 367 -21.47 11.48 9.18
N SER A 368 -21.95 12.18 10.21
CA SER A 368 -23.02 11.69 11.09
C SER A 368 -24.31 11.29 10.34
N GLY A 369 -24.67 12.02 9.27
CA GLY A 369 -25.82 11.70 8.44
C GLY A 369 -25.70 10.33 7.77
N ALA A 370 -24.58 10.09 7.08
CA ALA A 370 -24.31 8.84 6.38
C ALA A 370 -24.19 7.65 7.35
N LEU A 371 -23.58 7.85 8.53
CA LEU A 371 -23.53 6.84 9.58
C LEU A 371 -24.91 6.49 10.13
N ASN A 372 -25.75 7.48 10.34
CA ASN A 372 -27.14 7.25 10.79
C ASN A 372 -27.97 6.49 9.73
N THR A 373 -27.77 6.80 8.45
CA THR A 373 -28.43 6.07 7.35
C THR A 373 -28.00 4.61 7.33
N LEU A 374 -26.69 4.36 7.48
CA LEU A 374 -26.14 3.00 7.59
C LEU A 374 -26.70 2.26 8.80
N SER A 375 -26.72 2.90 9.99
CA SER A 375 -27.24 2.27 11.23
C SER A 375 -28.68 1.84 11.08
N LYS A 376 -29.56 2.75 10.62
CA LYS A 376 -30.96 2.45 10.40
C LYS A 376 -31.18 1.29 9.43
N HIS A 377 -30.38 1.23 8.36
CA HIS A 377 -30.46 0.14 7.41
C HIS A 377 -29.99 -1.20 8.03
N CYS A 378 -28.90 -1.17 8.77
CA CYS A 378 -28.39 -2.36 9.47
C CYS A 378 -29.37 -2.89 10.51
N GLU A 379 -30.02 -2.01 11.27
CA GLU A 379 -31.07 -2.35 12.21
C GLU A 379 -32.28 -3.01 11.51
N SER A 380 -32.70 -2.47 10.35
CA SER A 380 -33.79 -3.06 9.54
C SER A 380 -33.44 -4.44 8.96
N GLU A 381 -32.14 -4.72 8.69
CA GLU A 381 -31.66 -6.03 8.22
C GLU A 381 -31.36 -7.02 9.36
N GLY A 382 -31.58 -6.63 10.63
CA GLY A 382 -31.38 -7.47 11.80
C GLY A 382 -29.90 -7.69 12.15
N ILE A 383 -29.04 -6.71 11.89
CA ILE A 383 -27.66 -6.70 12.34
C ILE A 383 -27.61 -6.05 13.72
N GLU A 384 -27.28 -6.84 14.74
CA GLU A 384 -27.35 -6.39 16.14
C GLU A 384 -26.15 -5.57 16.58
N LYS A 385 -24.94 -5.88 16.06
CA LYS A 385 -23.70 -5.24 16.47
C LYS A 385 -23.27 -4.22 15.43
N ILE A 386 -23.57 -2.94 15.70
CA ILE A 386 -23.24 -1.81 14.84
C ILE A 386 -22.30 -0.87 15.60
N PHE A 387 -21.10 -0.70 15.11
CA PHE A 387 -20.10 0.17 15.70
C PHE A 387 -19.83 1.37 14.79
N LEU A 388 -19.93 2.56 15.35
CA LEU A 388 -19.73 3.84 14.65
C LEU A 388 -18.63 4.66 15.38
N PRO A 389 -17.37 4.18 15.39
CA PRO A 389 -16.32 4.79 16.17
C PRO A 389 -15.91 6.16 15.63
N LYS A 390 -15.54 7.05 16.54
CA LYS A 390 -14.85 8.30 16.25
C LYS A 390 -13.34 8.07 16.17
N ARG A 391 -12.61 9.09 15.74
CA ARG A 391 -11.14 9.02 15.68
C ARG A 391 -10.55 8.85 17.08
N GLY A 392 -9.81 7.77 17.29
CA GLY A 392 -9.18 7.44 18.57
C GLY A 392 -9.97 6.44 19.43
N ASP A 393 -11.22 6.10 19.04
CA ASP A 393 -12.01 5.13 19.77
C ASP A 393 -11.49 3.71 19.52
N THR A 394 -11.50 2.91 20.58
CA THR A 394 -11.22 1.48 20.50
C THR A 394 -12.54 0.72 20.52
N VAL A 395 -12.72 -0.17 19.56
CA VAL A 395 -13.92 -0.99 19.42
C VAL A 395 -13.56 -2.45 19.69
N ASP A 396 -14.27 -3.08 20.62
CA ASP A 396 -14.19 -4.50 20.81
C ASP A 396 -15.09 -5.21 19.78
N ALA A 397 -14.45 -5.77 18.76
CA ALA A 397 -15.11 -6.50 17.68
C ALA A 397 -15.03 -8.02 17.86
N THR A 398 -14.70 -8.50 19.08
CA THR A 398 -14.64 -9.92 19.35
C THR A 398 -15.99 -10.57 19.02
N THR A 399 -15.93 -11.61 18.20
CA THR A 399 -17.08 -12.48 17.99
C THR A 399 -17.34 -13.21 19.30
N GLU A 400 -18.61 -13.35 19.65
CA GLU A 400 -18.99 -14.11 20.82
C GLU A 400 -18.29 -15.46 20.79
N SER A 401 -17.26 -15.61 21.60
CA SER A 401 -16.75 -16.92 21.95
C SER A 401 -17.82 -17.52 22.87
N HIS A 402 -18.66 -18.39 22.34
CA HIS A 402 -19.52 -19.19 23.20
C HIS A 402 -18.61 -20.05 24.08
N ILE A 403 -18.52 -19.71 25.34
CA ILE A 403 -17.86 -20.56 26.32
C ILE A 403 -18.83 -21.66 26.65
N TYR A 404 -18.53 -22.86 26.19
CA TYR A 404 -19.31 -24.05 26.53
C TYR A 404 -18.66 -24.74 27.72
N GLN A 405 -19.42 -24.99 28.76
CA GLN A 405 -19.04 -25.93 29.81
C GLN A 405 -19.44 -27.32 29.35
N VAL A 406 -18.51 -28.25 29.33
CA VAL A 406 -18.72 -29.63 28.92
C VAL A 406 -18.18 -30.57 29.98
N LYS A 407 -18.87 -31.67 30.21
CA LYS A 407 -18.44 -32.73 31.14
C LYS A 407 -17.67 -33.79 30.36
N LEU A 408 -16.48 -34.13 30.82
CA LEU A 408 -15.71 -35.23 30.26
C LEU A 408 -16.12 -36.54 30.93
N THR A 409 -16.38 -37.57 30.13
CA THR A 409 -16.68 -38.91 30.69
C THR A 409 -15.39 -39.58 31.17
N ASP A 410 -15.49 -40.40 32.23
CA ASP A 410 -14.35 -41.12 32.81
C ASP A 410 -13.66 -42.03 31.78
N GLY A 411 -14.43 -42.62 30.88
CA GLY A 411 -13.91 -43.44 29.79
C GLY A 411 -13.06 -42.62 28.79
N LEU A 412 -13.40 -41.36 28.60
CA LEU A 412 -12.62 -40.45 27.75
C LEU A 412 -11.35 -40.02 28.47
N MET A 413 -11.44 -39.67 29.74
CA MET A 413 -10.30 -39.25 30.57
C MET A 413 -9.23 -40.35 30.68
N SER A 414 -9.63 -41.61 30.82
CA SER A 414 -8.69 -42.74 30.92
C SER A 414 -7.97 -43.07 29.60
N ASN A 415 -8.51 -42.66 28.46
CA ASN A 415 -7.92 -42.90 27.15
C ASN A 415 -7.05 -41.75 26.64
N MET A 416 -6.97 -40.62 27.36
CA MET A 416 -6.13 -39.50 26.97
C MET A 416 -4.69 -39.70 27.36
N SER A 417 -3.77 -39.38 26.42
CA SER A 417 -2.36 -39.34 26.66
C SER A 417 -1.93 -37.91 27.01
N TRP A 418 -1.76 -37.67 28.31
CA TRP A 418 -1.33 -36.37 28.82
C TRP A 418 0.17 -36.17 28.61
N ARG A 419 0.54 -34.97 28.17
CA ARG A 419 1.93 -34.53 28.03
C ARG A 419 2.14 -33.26 28.81
N SER A 420 3.21 -33.21 29.59
CA SER A 420 3.57 -32.02 30.36
C SER A 420 4.17 -30.96 29.44
N ALA A 421 3.69 -29.73 29.56
CA ALA A 421 4.17 -28.56 28.84
C ALA A 421 4.37 -27.39 29.84
N GLY A 422 5.52 -27.38 30.54
CA GLY A 422 5.80 -26.42 31.60
C GLY A 422 4.87 -26.63 32.82
N ASP A 423 4.08 -25.62 33.16
CA ASP A 423 3.15 -25.67 34.28
C ASP A 423 1.77 -26.28 33.92
N ALA A 424 1.57 -26.73 32.70
CA ALA A 424 0.33 -27.30 32.21
C ALA A 424 0.52 -28.69 31.60
N GLU A 425 -0.53 -29.48 31.64
CA GLU A 425 -0.62 -30.77 30.94
C GLU A 425 -1.55 -30.65 29.74
N LEU A 426 -1.14 -31.17 28.60
CA LEU A 426 -1.84 -31.07 27.32
C LEU A 426 -2.16 -32.47 26.79
N ALA A 427 -3.34 -32.63 26.21
CA ALA A 427 -3.72 -33.83 25.47
C ALA A 427 -4.60 -33.45 24.27
N TRP A 428 -4.47 -34.20 23.18
CA TRP A 428 -5.41 -34.15 22.07
C TRP A 428 -6.64 -34.99 22.39
N LEU A 429 -7.79 -34.44 22.03
CA LEU A 429 -9.08 -35.05 22.33
C LEU A 429 -9.92 -35.17 21.06
N CYS A 430 -10.35 -36.37 20.72
CA CYS A 430 -11.38 -36.62 19.72
C CYS A 430 -12.60 -37.20 20.44
N ALA A 431 -13.69 -36.44 20.47
CA ALA A 431 -14.90 -36.84 21.21
C ALA A 431 -16.17 -36.47 20.44
N VAL A 432 -17.24 -37.14 20.76
CA VAL A 432 -18.59 -36.80 20.30
C VAL A 432 -19.29 -36.01 21.40
N VAL A 433 -19.91 -34.89 21.02
CA VAL A 433 -20.75 -34.10 21.93
C VAL A 433 -22.10 -34.77 22.05
N THR A 434 -22.42 -35.21 23.23
CA THR A 434 -23.73 -35.84 23.54
C THR A 434 -24.59 -34.84 24.31
N ALA A 435 -25.78 -34.57 23.79
CA ALA A 435 -26.76 -33.73 24.49
C ALA A 435 -27.24 -34.42 25.78
N PRO A 436 -27.53 -33.64 26.82
CA PRO A 436 -28.11 -34.20 28.05
C PRO A 436 -29.38 -34.98 27.71
N ARG A 437 -29.50 -36.22 28.22
CA ARG A 437 -30.70 -37.02 28.02
C ARG A 437 -31.84 -36.35 28.77
N ALA A 438 -32.89 -35.94 28.06
CA ALA A 438 -34.13 -35.52 28.69
C ALA A 438 -34.67 -36.67 29.54
N ARG A 439 -34.62 -36.53 30.85
CA ARG A 439 -35.31 -37.45 31.75
C ARG A 439 -36.80 -37.24 31.61
N GLU A 440 -37.55 -38.31 31.43
CA GLU A 440 -39.00 -38.30 31.66
C GLU A 440 -39.25 -37.81 33.09
N PRO A 441 -40.24 -36.92 33.32
CA PRO A 441 -40.48 -36.34 34.63
C PRO A 441 -40.78 -37.45 35.68
N PRO A 442 -40.03 -37.51 36.80
CA PRO A 442 -40.33 -38.43 37.85
C PRO A 442 -41.65 -38.03 38.54
N GLN A 443 -42.58 -38.93 38.57
CA GLN A 443 -43.76 -38.82 39.42
C GLN A 443 -43.31 -38.98 40.87
N GLN A 444 -42.92 -37.95 41.54
CA GLN A 444 -43.03 -37.67 42.98
C GLN A 444 -41.99 -36.67 43.45
N MET A 445 -42.48 -35.75 44.25
CA MET A 445 -41.75 -34.66 44.89
C MET A 445 -40.67 -35.17 45.84
N GLU A 446 -39.45 -34.67 45.67
CA GLU A 446 -38.55 -34.32 46.78
C GLU A 446 -37.66 -33.17 46.38
N LEU A 447 -37.63 -32.12 47.22
CA LEU A 447 -36.80 -30.94 47.14
C LEU A 447 -35.34 -31.32 47.41
N GLU A 448 -34.59 -31.66 46.39
CA GLU A 448 -33.14 -31.70 46.46
C GLU A 448 -32.57 -30.95 45.24
N GLU A 449 -31.46 -30.25 45.50
CA GLU A 449 -30.74 -29.36 44.61
C GLU A 449 -30.66 -29.88 43.18
N ALA A 450 -30.92 -29.03 42.20
CA ALA A 450 -30.91 -29.35 40.78
C ALA A 450 -29.56 -29.99 40.41
N PRO A 451 -29.54 -31.24 39.94
CA PRO A 451 -28.27 -31.87 39.61
C PRO A 451 -27.72 -31.39 38.31
N ASP A 452 -26.42 -31.46 38.19
CA ASP A 452 -25.49 -31.16 37.07
C ASP A 452 -25.84 -31.78 35.69
N ASP A 453 -27.06 -32.23 35.49
CA ASP A 453 -27.49 -33.01 34.33
C ASP A 453 -27.83 -32.18 33.06
N GLU A 454 -27.75 -30.86 33.11
CA GLU A 454 -27.99 -30.01 31.93
C GLU A 454 -26.74 -29.75 31.07
N MET A 455 -25.56 -30.20 31.50
CA MET A 455 -24.33 -29.96 30.74
C MET A 455 -24.12 -31.00 29.63
N MET A 456 -23.68 -30.53 28.46
CA MET A 456 -23.25 -31.40 27.36
C MET A 456 -22.07 -32.27 27.82
N SER A 457 -22.07 -33.55 27.49
CA SER A 457 -20.98 -34.48 27.78
C SER A 457 -20.18 -34.81 26.55
N LEU A 458 -18.86 -34.98 26.74
CA LEU A 458 -17.97 -35.49 25.71
C LEU A 458 -17.72 -36.97 25.93
N GLU A 459 -18.07 -37.77 24.93
CA GLU A 459 -17.92 -39.23 24.95
C GLU A 459 -16.85 -39.66 23.92
N ALA A 460 -16.15 -40.77 24.21
CA ALA A 460 -15.17 -41.33 23.30
C ALA A 460 -15.82 -41.76 21.98
N VAL A 461 -15.19 -41.50 20.86
CA VAL A 461 -15.63 -41.97 19.54
C VAL A 461 -15.55 -43.49 19.52
N THR A 462 -16.68 -44.17 19.57
CA THR A 462 -16.76 -45.63 19.43
C THR A 462 -16.52 -45.99 17.96
N SER A 463 -15.62 -46.94 17.71
CA SER A 463 -15.09 -47.36 16.39
C SER A 463 -16.13 -47.96 15.42
N GLY A 464 -17.43 -47.71 15.62
CA GLY A 464 -18.51 -48.22 14.78
C GLY A 464 -19.11 -47.21 13.78
N GLY A 465 -18.74 -45.95 13.83
CA GLY A 465 -19.21 -44.91 12.90
C GLY A 465 -18.16 -44.60 11.84
N SER A 466 -18.51 -44.75 10.60
CA SER A 466 -17.70 -44.59 9.39
C SER A 466 -17.22 -43.14 9.14
N SER A 467 -16.71 -42.44 10.13
CA SER A 467 -15.97 -41.18 9.91
C SER A 467 -14.61 -41.35 10.56
N ALA A 468 -13.63 -41.79 9.76
CA ALA A 468 -12.23 -41.73 10.16
C ALA A 468 -11.89 -40.25 10.41
N VAL A 469 -11.79 -39.89 11.68
CA VAL A 469 -11.26 -38.57 12.05
C VAL A 469 -9.84 -38.48 11.51
N ALA A 470 -9.58 -37.52 10.63
CA ALA A 470 -8.24 -37.33 10.09
C ALA A 470 -7.26 -37.11 11.26
N PRO A 471 -6.11 -37.80 11.28
CA PRO A 471 -5.13 -37.58 12.32
C PRO A 471 -4.65 -36.10 12.26
N HIS A 472 -4.59 -35.46 13.43
CA HIS A 472 -4.04 -34.11 13.51
C HIS A 472 -2.53 -34.12 13.19
N SER A 473 -2.03 -33.01 12.65
CA SER A 473 -0.58 -32.83 12.48
C SER A 473 0.07 -32.56 13.84
N ALA A 474 1.27 -33.12 14.05
CA ALA A 474 2.04 -32.85 15.25
C ALA A 474 2.26 -31.35 15.45
N SER A 475 1.92 -30.85 16.62
CA SER A 475 2.09 -29.45 17.00
C SER A 475 3.13 -29.32 18.09
N PHE A 476 4.05 -28.36 17.92
CA PHE A 476 5.07 -28.05 18.91
C PHE A 476 4.56 -26.94 19.82
N ILE A 477 4.36 -27.24 21.09
CA ILE A 477 3.81 -26.32 22.08
C ILE A 477 4.89 -26.06 23.12
N ASN A 478 5.26 -24.87 23.31
CA ASN A 478 6.04 -24.20 24.31
C ASN A 478 6.77 -22.98 23.68
N SER A 479 7.13 -21.98 24.47
CA SER A 479 8.00 -20.90 24.06
C SER A 479 9.41 -21.15 24.60
N VAL A 480 10.26 -21.78 23.80
CA VAL A 480 11.65 -22.06 24.19
C VAL A 480 12.39 -20.74 24.48
N ARG A 481 12.95 -20.63 25.68
CA ARG A 481 13.89 -19.55 26.05
C ARG A 481 15.29 -19.99 25.71
N LEU A 482 15.99 -19.24 24.86
CA LEU A 482 17.35 -19.57 24.46
C LEU A 482 18.33 -19.64 25.63
N SER A 483 18.04 -18.94 26.74
CA SER A 483 18.81 -19.02 27.98
C SER A 483 18.71 -20.37 28.68
N GLU A 484 17.52 -20.96 28.70
CA GLU A 484 17.27 -22.29 29.28
C GLU A 484 17.87 -23.38 28.40
N LEU A 485 17.74 -23.22 27.08
CA LEU A 485 18.39 -24.11 26.11
C LEU A 485 19.92 -24.09 26.25
N ARG A 486 20.51 -22.91 26.44
CA ARG A 486 21.95 -22.77 26.72
C ARG A 486 22.37 -23.56 27.96
N ALA A 487 21.57 -23.46 29.05
CA ALA A 487 21.84 -24.20 30.29
C ALA A 487 21.71 -25.72 30.08
N ALA A 488 20.78 -26.19 29.25
CA ALA A 488 20.65 -27.59 28.87
C ALA A 488 21.84 -28.08 28.03
N LEU A 489 22.29 -27.31 27.05
CA LEU A 489 23.45 -27.59 26.22
C LEU A 489 24.74 -27.67 27.03
N ALA A 490 24.90 -26.76 27.99
CA ALA A 490 26.07 -26.75 28.89
C ALA A 490 26.14 -28.01 29.77
N LYS A 491 24.99 -28.58 30.21
CA LYS A 491 24.94 -29.83 30.97
C LYS A 491 25.45 -31.03 30.15
N LEU A 492 25.33 -30.98 28.84
CA LEU A 492 25.79 -32.02 27.91
C LEU A 492 27.17 -31.75 27.33
N GLY A 493 27.86 -30.71 27.82
CA GLY A 493 29.22 -30.37 27.40
C GLY A 493 29.29 -29.66 26.05
N VAL A 494 28.18 -29.17 25.51
CA VAL A 494 28.15 -28.39 24.27
C VAL A 494 28.41 -26.93 24.59
N ASN A 495 29.52 -26.39 24.09
CA ASN A 495 29.81 -24.96 24.24
C ASN A 495 28.83 -24.13 23.41
N SER A 496 28.23 -23.13 24.05
CA SER A 496 27.27 -22.24 23.39
C SER A 496 27.40 -20.81 23.91
N GLU A 497 27.40 -19.85 22.99
CA GLU A 497 27.53 -18.42 23.29
C GLU A 497 26.45 -17.62 22.55
N PHE A 498 26.04 -16.49 23.15
CA PHE A 498 25.11 -15.59 22.49
C PHE A 498 25.90 -14.64 21.59
N SER A 499 25.57 -14.65 20.30
CA SER A 499 26.15 -13.76 19.30
C SER A 499 25.03 -13.18 18.44
N SER A 500 24.98 -11.86 18.32
CA SER A 500 24.04 -11.15 17.42
C SER A 500 22.56 -11.59 17.51
N GLY A 501 22.08 -11.91 18.71
CA GLY A 501 20.69 -12.34 18.93
C GLY A 501 20.39 -13.81 18.61
N ALA A 502 21.43 -14.58 18.28
CA ALA A 502 21.36 -16.03 18.11
C ALA A 502 22.17 -16.73 19.22
N LEU A 503 21.83 -17.98 19.50
CA LEU A 503 22.64 -18.87 20.31
C LEU A 503 23.53 -19.68 19.36
N GLU A 504 24.83 -19.37 19.33
CA GLU A 504 25.83 -20.09 18.55
C GLU A 504 26.38 -21.26 19.36
N CYS A 505 26.43 -22.45 18.77
CA CYS A 505 26.88 -23.67 19.38
C CYS A 505 28.04 -24.25 18.57
N CYS A 506 28.88 -25.07 19.22
CA CYS A 506 29.96 -25.81 18.58
C CYS A 506 30.91 -24.91 17.76
N ASN A 507 31.45 -23.86 18.41
CA ASN A 507 32.36 -22.88 17.78
C ASN A 507 31.79 -22.16 16.55
N GLY A 508 30.48 -21.82 16.60
CA GLY A 508 29.82 -21.07 15.53
C GLY A 508 29.34 -21.88 14.34
N THR A 509 29.47 -23.24 14.37
CA THR A 509 28.99 -24.10 13.29
C THR A 509 27.50 -24.30 13.26
N ILE A 510 26.80 -24.03 14.39
CA ILE A 510 25.36 -24.20 14.56
C ILE A 510 24.82 -22.93 15.21
N ALA A 511 23.78 -22.35 14.64
CA ALA A 511 23.11 -21.16 15.16
C ALA A 511 21.62 -21.44 15.39
N ILE A 512 21.12 -21.02 16.56
CA ILE A 512 19.71 -21.13 16.94
C ILE A 512 19.15 -19.73 17.10
N ARG A 513 18.12 -19.39 16.33
CA ARG A 513 17.46 -18.08 16.37
C ARG A 513 15.98 -18.19 16.65
N ARG A 514 15.48 -17.21 17.38
CA ARG A 514 14.05 -16.99 17.48
C ARG A 514 13.62 -15.96 16.44
N LEU A 515 12.68 -16.32 15.58
CA LEU A 515 12.10 -15.44 14.58
C LEU A 515 10.99 -14.59 15.18
N GLU A 516 10.66 -13.45 14.55
CA GLU A 516 9.61 -12.52 14.97
C GLU A 516 8.21 -13.17 15.06
N ASN A 517 7.98 -14.22 14.28
CA ASN A 517 6.74 -15.01 14.30
C ASN A 517 6.67 -16.06 15.44
N GLY A 518 7.62 -16.05 16.38
CA GLY A 518 7.71 -17.00 17.48
C GLY A 518 8.33 -18.36 17.12
N ARG A 519 8.65 -18.61 15.86
CA ARG A 519 9.32 -19.85 15.43
C ARG A 519 10.80 -19.83 15.83
N VAL A 520 11.35 -21.01 16.06
CA VAL A 520 12.79 -21.20 16.29
C VAL A 520 13.39 -21.77 15.02
N ALA A 521 14.44 -21.12 14.51
CA ALA A 521 15.22 -21.60 13.37
C ALA A 521 16.54 -22.18 13.87
N LEU A 522 16.88 -23.38 13.40
CA LEU A 522 18.14 -24.05 13.62
C LEU A 522 18.91 -24.07 12.30
N GLU A 523 20.05 -23.41 12.25
CA GLU A 523 20.90 -23.28 11.07
C GLU A 523 22.27 -23.87 11.38
N GLY A 524 22.83 -24.64 10.48
CA GLY A 524 24.18 -25.20 10.67
C GLY A 524 24.53 -26.34 9.72
N VAL A 525 25.76 -26.80 9.81
CA VAL A 525 26.24 -27.92 9.04
C VAL A 525 25.67 -29.23 9.63
N LEU A 526 25.19 -30.13 8.77
CA LEU A 526 24.65 -31.42 9.17
C LEU A 526 25.80 -32.31 9.71
N SER A 527 25.97 -32.30 11.01
CA SER A 527 26.97 -33.09 11.76
C SER A 527 26.28 -33.88 12.88
N GLU A 528 27.00 -34.79 13.55
CA GLU A 528 26.46 -35.46 14.73
C GLU A 528 26.08 -34.47 15.84
N GLU A 529 26.84 -33.40 15.96
CA GLU A 529 26.58 -32.32 16.91
C GLU A 529 25.29 -31.58 16.56
N TYR A 530 25.04 -31.35 15.27
CA TYR A 530 23.78 -30.74 14.81
C TYR A 530 22.56 -31.59 15.22
N PHE A 531 22.63 -32.87 15.05
CA PHE A 531 21.53 -33.77 15.42
C PHE A 531 21.30 -33.81 16.94
N LYS A 532 22.38 -33.79 17.73
CA LYS A 532 22.30 -33.71 19.20
C LYS A 532 21.64 -32.41 19.66
N VAL A 533 22.06 -31.28 19.09
CA VAL A 533 21.47 -29.98 19.38
C VAL A 533 20.00 -29.92 18.97
N ARG A 534 19.66 -30.48 17.82
CA ARG A 534 18.27 -30.55 17.33
C ARG A 534 17.38 -31.41 18.25
N GLU A 535 17.88 -32.56 18.71
CA GLU A 535 17.15 -33.41 19.63
C GLU A 535 16.88 -32.72 20.96
N LEU A 536 17.87 -32.06 21.53
CA LEU A 536 17.72 -31.25 22.71
C LEU A 536 16.76 -30.07 22.53
N LEU A 537 16.74 -29.47 21.35
CA LEU A 537 15.77 -28.42 21.04
C LEU A 537 14.36 -28.99 20.98
N TYR A 538 14.17 -30.18 20.43
CA TYR A 538 12.86 -30.84 20.41
C TYR A 538 12.39 -31.24 21.80
N ASP A 539 13.30 -31.65 22.70
CA ASP A 539 12.99 -31.96 24.09
C ASP A 539 12.46 -30.77 24.88
N GLN A 540 12.74 -29.53 24.42
CA GLN A 540 12.19 -28.33 25.03
C GLN A 540 10.73 -28.04 24.61
N PHE A 541 10.20 -28.76 23.62
CA PHE A 541 8.82 -28.64 23.18
C PHE A 541 7.98 -29.82 23.66
N ALA A 542 6.75 -29.55 24.06
CA ALA A 542 5.75 -30.60 24.15
C ALA A 542 5.22 -30.86 22.73
N ILE A 543 5.48 -32.04 22.20
CA ILE A 543 4.97 -32.48 20.91
C ILE A 543 3.63 -33.18 21.18
N VAL A 544 2.57 -32.58 20.71
CA VAL A 544 1.20 -33.08 20.91
C VAL A 544 0.56 -33.39 19.58
#